data_74f00b35676ecdc77d0e8812b57ea3aa
#
_entry.id   74f00b35676ecdc77d0e8812b57ea3aa
#
_cell.length_a   1.000
_cell.length_b   1.000
_cell.length_c   1.000
_cell.angle_alpha   90.00
_cell.angle_beta   90.00
_cell.angle_gamma   90.00
#
_symmetry.space_group_name_H-M   'P 1'
#
loop_
_entity.id
_entity.type
_entity.pdbx_description
1 polymer ?
#
loop_
_entity_poly.entity_id
_entity_poly.type
_entity_poly.pdbx_seq_one_letter_code
_entity_poly.pdbx_strand_id
1 'polypeptide(L)'
;SGVQLETLRRMTLAMASDIRVVLLRLASRLQSLRWHAETRHPPEQAIAHETLEVLAPLANRLGLGQLKWELEDLAFRFLEPDLYKSIARQLEERRVEREAFVRGAIERLRDALRAEGIAAEVSGRPKHIHSIYSKMRTKGLGFAEVQDLRAFRVLVDDVKDCYAVLGLVHQIWPPVPRE
;
A
#
# COMPACT_ATOMS: atom_id res chain seq x y z
N SER A 1 -8.30 20.56 13.83
CA SER A 1 -7.96 19.45 14.74
C SER A 1 -9.13 18.98 15.61
N GLY A 2 -10.05 19.84 16.07
CA GLY A 2 -11.22 19.44 16.87
C GLY A 2 -12.26 18.63 16.08
N VAL A 3 -12.51 18.99 14.82
CA VAL A 3 -13.44 18.30 13.92
C VAL A 3 -12.97 16.86 13.63
N GLN A 4 -11.67 16.65 13.48
CA GLN A 4 -11.07 15.34 13.26
C GLN A 4 -11.26 14.40 14.46
N LEU A 5 -11.07 14.92 15.67
CA LEU A 5 -11.24 14.14 16.89
C LEU A 5 -12.71 13.71 17.10
N GLU A 6 -13.64 14.62 16.83
CA GLU A 6 -15.08 14.33 16.93
C GLU A 6 -15.53 13.32 15.85
N THR A 7 -15.02 13.44 14.62
CA THR A 7 -15.29 12.47 13.55
C THR A 7 -14.74 11.09 13.91
N LEU A 8 -13.50 11.04 14.46
CA LEU A 8 -12.89 9.79 14.92
C LEU A 8 -13.70 9.16 16.07
N ARG A 9 -14.17 9.99 17.01
CA ARG A 9 -14.99 9.57 18.14
C ARG A 9 -16.35 9.00 17.67
N ARG A 10 -17.04 9.68 16.76
CA ARG A 10 -18.29 9.20 16.19
C ARG A 10 -18.12 7.90 15.40
N MET A 11 -17.02 7.76 14.65
CA MET A 11 -16.68 6.54 13.97
C MET A 11 -16.37 5.40 14.94
N THR A 12 -15.61 5.66 16.00
CA THR A 12 -15.30 4.66 17.02
C THR A 12 -16.57 4.17 17.72
N LEU A 13 -17.50 5.07 18.02
CA LEU A 13 -18.82 4.74 18.59
C LEU A 13 -19.70 3.94 17.61
N ALA A 14 -19.68 4.30 16.33
CA ALA A 14 -20.40 3.54 15.28
C ALA A 14 -19.78 2.15 15.06
N MET A 15 -18.46 2.01 15.15
CA MET A 15 -17.76 0.72 15.10
C MET A 15 -18.11 -0.19 16.28
N ALA A 16 -18.32 0.38 17.45
CA ALA A 16 -18.70 -0.38 18.64
C ALA A 16 -20.10 -0.99 18.51
N SER A 17 -20.96 -0.45 17.65
CA SER A 17 -22.31 -0.95 17.42
C SER A 17 -22.41 -1.97 16.28
N ASP A 18 -21.77 -1.74 15.14
CA ASP A 18 -21.78 -2.66 14.00
C ASP A 18 -20.64 -2.42 13.00
N ILE A 19 -19.68 -3.33 12.95
CA ILE A 19 -18.55 -3.29 12.01
C ILE A 19 -18.97 -3.25 10.54
N ARG A 20 -20.14 -3.81 10.19
CA ARG A 20 -20.64 -3.84 8.81
C ARG A 20 -20.94 -2.42 8.29
N VAL A 21 -21.38 -1.52 9.16
CA VAL A 21 -21.62 -0.11 8.80
C VAL A 21 -20.30 0.56 8.37
N VAL A 22 -19.22 0.28 9.08
CA VAL A 22 -17.89 0.80 8.75
C VAL A 22 -17.40 0.24 7.41
N LEU A 23 -17.55 -1.06 7.19
CA LEU A 23 -17.18 -1.69 5.93
C LEU A 23 -17.95 -1.11 4.74
N LEU A 24 -19.26 -0.92 4.88
CA LEU A 24 -20.10 -0.28 3.87
C LEU A 24 -19.67 1.16 3.59
N ARG A 25 -19.32 1.94 4.62
CA ARG A 25 -18.84 3.31 4.45
C ARG A 25 -17.49 3.36 3.73
N LEU A 26 -16.55 2.47 4.06
CA LEU A 26 -15.25 2.36 3.37
C LEU A 26 -15.45 1.98 1.90
N ALA A 27 -16.28 0.99 1.62
CA ALA A 27 -16.58 0.53 0.27
C ALA A 27 -17.28 1.63 -0.57
N SER A 28 -18.26 2.30 0.01
CA SER A 28 -18.97 3.42 -0.63
C SER A 28 -18.04 4.58 -0.95
N ARG A 29 -17.13 4.95 -0.02
CA ARG A 29 -16.14 5.99 -0.25
C ARG A 29 -15.16 5.60 -1.37
N LEU A 30 -14.71 4.36 -1.37
CA LEU A 30 -13.82 3.87 -2.43
C LEU A 30 -14.50 3.95 -3.79
N GLN A 31 -15.74 3.48 -3.89
CA GLN A 31 -16.51 3.53 -5.13
C GLN A 31 -16.76 4.97 -5.60
N SER A 32 -17.06 5.88 -4.69
CA SER A 32 -17.20 7.31 -4.99
C SER A 32 -15.91 7.90 -5.57
N LEU A 33 -14.75 7.63 -4.94
CA LEU A 33 -13.45 8.13 -5.42
C LEU A 33 -13.06 7.52 -6.78
N ARG A 34 -13.35 6.25 -7.01
CA ARG A 34 -13.18 5.60 -8.33
C ARG A 34 -13.99 6.29 -9.40
N TRP A 35 -15.26 6.54 -9.14
CA TRP A 35 -16.15 7.27 -10.05
C TRP A 35 -15.58 8.65 -10.40
N HIS A 36 -15.15 9.42 -9.39
CA HIS A 36 -14.50 10.71 -9.60
C HIS A 36 -13.23 10.61 -10.46
N ALA A 37 -12.44 9.55 -10.27
CA ALA A 37 -11.22 9.31 -11.03
C ALA A 37 -11.50 8.94 -12.50
N GLU A 38 -12.55 8.15 -12.76
CA GLU A 38 -12.96 7.72 -14.09
C GLU A 38 -13.63 8.86 -14.89
N THR A 39 -14.52 9.61 -14.25
CA THR A 39 -15.26 10.70 -14.88
C THR A 39 -14.46 12.00 -15.00
N ARG A 40 -13.27 12.07 -14.41
CA ARG A 40 -12.41 13.26 -14.32
C ARG A 40 -13.09 14.47 -13.67
N HIS A 41 -14.09 14.23 -12.83
CA HIS A 41 -14.72 15.26 -11.99
C HIS A 41 -14.16 15.15 -10.59
N PRO A 42 -13.28 16.09 -10.16
CA PRO A 42 -12.66 15.99 -8.84
C PRO A 42 -13.74 16.09 -7.73
N PRO A 43 -13.61 15.31 -6.65
CA PRO A 43 -14.48 15.48 -5.48
C PRO A 43 -14.17 16.80 -4.77
N GLU A 44 -15.05 17.21 -3.86
CA GLU A 44 -14.71 18.26 -2.92
C GLU A 44 -13.44 17.88 -2.12
N GLN A 45 -12.55 18.86 -1.91
CA GLN A 45 -11.29 18.61 -1.20
C GLN A 45 -11.50 18.01 0.21
N ALA A 46 -12.59 18.41 0.88
CA ALA A 46 -12.96 17.87 2.19
C ALA A 46 -13.16 16.34 2.18
N ILE A 47 -13.71 15.81 1.08
CA ILE A 47 -13.91 14.36 0.88
C ILE A 47 -12.55 13.63 0.79
N ALA A 48 -11.62 14.19 0.03
CA ALA A 48 -10.29 13.61 -0.12
C ALA A 48 -9.47 13.70 1.19
N HIS A 49 -9.54 14.82 1.90
CA HIS A 49 -8.91 14.99 3.22
C HIS A 49 -9.49 14.00 4.25
N GLU A 50 -10.82 13.91 4.38
CA GLU A 50 -11.46 12.94 5.29
C GLU A 50 -11.03 11.51 4.96
N THR A 51 -10.91 11.20 3.67
CA THR A 51 -10.46 9.86 3.24
C THR A 51 -9.05 9.57 3.72
N LEU A 52 -8.11 10.51 3.54
CA LEU A 52 -6.71 10.31 3.87
C LEU A 52 -6.46 10.32 5.39
N GLU A 53 -7.15 11.20 6.11
CA GLU A 53 -6.90 11.44 7.54
C GLU A 53 -7.72 10.52 8.47
N VAL A 54 -8.85 10.00 8.00
CA VAL A 54 -9.78 9.22 8.83
C VAL A 54 -10.03 7.83 8.26
N LEU A 55 -10.50 7.71 7.02
CA LEU A 55 -10.97 6.43 6.49
C LEU A 55 -9.84 5.45 6.15
N ALA A 56 -8.73 5.94 5.58
CA ALA A 56 -7.59 5.08 5.28
C ALA A 56 -6.88 4.56 6.55
N PRO A 57 -6.62 5.38 7.60
CA PRO A 57 -6.17 4.88 8.89
C PRO A 57 -7.12 3.87 9.54
N LEU A 58 -8.43 4.07 9.39
CA LEU A 58 -9.43 3.15 9.89
C LEU A 58 -9.37 1.80 9.16
N ALA A 59 -9.30 1.81 7.83
CA ALA A 59 -9.10 0.60 7.04
C ALA A 59 -7.81 -0.15 7.44
N ASN A 60 -6.75 0.58 7.76
CA ASN A 60 -5.50 0.00 8.25
C ASN A 60 -5.67 -0.73 9.58
N ARG A 61 -6.37 -0.12 10.54
CA ARG A 61 -6.65 -0.72 11.86
C ARG A 61 -7.50 -1.98 11.77
N LEU A 62 -8.37 -2.04 10.76
CA LEU A 62 -9.21 -3.23 10.48
C LEU A 62 -8.48 -4.30 9.68
N GLY A 63 -7.17 -4.13 9.37
CA GLY A 63 -6.40 -5.07 8.56
C GLY A 63 -6.72 -5.06 7.06
N LEU A 64 -7.53 -4.10 6.59
CA LEU A 64 -7.98 -3.98 5.20
C LEU A 64 -6.93 -3.25 4.34
N GLY A 65 -5.73 -3.81 4.24
CA GLY A 65 -4.57 -3.16 3.63
C GLY A 65 -4.80 -2.74 2.16
N GLN A 66 -5.45 -3.56 1.36
CA GLN A 66 -5.76 -3.25 -0.04
C GLN A 66 -6.68 -2.02 -0.14
N LEU A 67 -7.74 -2.00 0.63
CA LEU A 67 -8.69 -0.90 0.70
C LEU A 67 -8.01 0.40 1.15
N LYS A 68 -7.18 0.30 2.21
CA LYS A 68 -6.39 1.42 2.70
C LYS A 68 -5.55 2.05 1.59
N TRP A 69 -4.76 1.23 0.91
CA TRP A 69 -3.83 1.74 -0.12
C TRP A 69 -4.55 2.40 -1.28
N GLU A 70 -5.65 1.84 -1.73
CA GLU A 70 -6.43 2.41 -2.82
C GLU A 70 -7.12 3.72 -2.42
N LEU A 71 -7.65 3.80 -1.19
CA LEU A 71 -8.19 5.03 -0.62
C LEU A 71 -7.13 6.13 -0.53
N GLU A 72 -5.92 5.78 -0.06
CA GLU A 72 -4.79 6.70 0.03
C GLU A 72 -4.35 7.21 -1.36
N ASP A 73 -4.19 6.32 -2.35
CA ASP A 73 -3.75 6.70 -3.69
C ASP A 73 -4.77 7.59 -4.40
N LEU A 74 -6.07 7.25 -4.31
CA LEU A 74 -7.13 8.06 -4.91
C LEU A 74 -7.26 9.43 -4.22
N ALA A 75 -7.25 9.48 -2.90
CA ALA A 75 -7.32 10.74 -2.17
C ALA A 75 -6.10 11.63 -2.49
N PHE A 76 -4.89 11.07 -2.49
CA PHE A 76 -3.66 11.77 -2.83
C PHE A 76 -3.67 12.31 -4.27
N ARG A 77 -4.20 11.53 -5.22
CA ARG A 77 -4.35 11.96 -6.62
C ARG A 77 -5.18 13.24 -6.74
N PHE A 78 -6.21 13.43 -5.89
CA PHE A 78 -7.06 14.61 -5.90
C PHE A 78 -6.50 15.78 -5.10
N LEU A 79 -5.78 15.51 -4.01
CA LEU A 79 -5.18 16.54 -3.15
C LEU A 79 -3.91 17.13 -3.76
N GLU A 80 -3.07 16.27 -4.34
CA GLU A 80 -1.75 16.64 -4.86
C GLU A 80 -1.56 16.08 -6.29
N PRO A 81 -2.36 16.54 -7.27
CA PRO A 81 -2.41 15.94 -8.60
C PRO A 81 -1.08 15.99 -9.36
N ASP A 82 -0.30 17.05 -9.18
CA ASP A 82 0.97 17.21 -9.88
C ASP A 82 2.06 16.31 -9.29
N LEU A 83 2.12 16.20 -7.95
CA LEU A 83 3.01 15.25 -7.28
C LEU A 83 2.64 13.81 -7.61
N TYR A 84 1.35 13.48 -7.61
CA TYR A 84 0.87 12.16 -8.01
C TYR A 84 1.33 11.80 -9.44
N LYS A 85 1.09 12.70 -10.41
CA LYS A 85 1.50 12.51 -11.81
C LYS A 85 3.02 12.39 -11.96
N SER A 86 3.78 13.20 -11.22
CA SER A 86 5.25 13.15 -11.25
C SER A 86 5.78 11.80 -10.78
N ILE A 87 5.29 11.30 -9.63
CA ILE A 87 5.69 9.99 -9.10
C ILE A 87 5.22 8.87 -10.04
N ALA A 88 3.99 8.93 -10.55
CA ALA A 88 3.45 7.94 -11.47
C ALA A 88 4.30 7.83 -12.75
N ARG A 89 4.72 8.96 -13.34
CA ARG A 89 5.59 8.98 -14.50
C ARG A 89 6.94 8.36 -14.24
N GLN A 90 7.59 8.72 -13.13
CA GLN A 90 8.89 8.17 -12.74
C GLN A 90 8.81 6.66 -12.46
N LEU A 91 7.70 6.19 -11.90
CA LEU A 91 7.44 4.75 -11.74
C LEU A 91 7.27 4.05 -13.09
N GLU A 92 6.58 4.66 -14.04
CA GLU A 92 6.35 4.08 -15.38
C GLU A 92 7.66 4.02 -16.18
N GLU A 93 8.49 5.06 -16.16
CA GLU A 93 9.80 5.09 -16.80
C GLU A 93 10.71 3.92 -16.36
N ARG A 94 10.60 3.50 -15.10
CA ARG A 94 11.35 2.38 -14.54
C ARG A 94 10.59 1.05 -14.52
N ARG A 95 9.41 0.99 -15.15
CA ARG A 95 8.52 -0.18 -15.08
C ARG A 95 9.19 -1.45 -15.60
N VAL A 96 9.75 -1.40 -16.80
CA VAL A 96 10.35 -2.57 -17.47
C VAL A 96 11.51 -3.16 -16.65
N GLU A 97 12.42 -2.29 -16.20
CA GLU A 97 13.56 -2.71 -15.37
C GLU A 97 13.09 -3.32 -14.04
N ARG A 98 12.11 -2.68 -13.40
CA ARG A 98 11.55 -3.14 -12.14
C ARG A 98 10.83 -4.48 -12.26
N GLU A 99 10.03 -4.67 -13.31
CA GLU A 99 9.33 -5.92 -13.59
C GLU A 99 10.30 -7.06 -13.89
N ALA A 100 11.34 -6.81 -14.69
CA ALA A 100 12.37 -7.80 -14.97
C ALA A 100 13.12 -8.23 -13.70
N PHE A 101 13.50 -7.29 -12.85
CA PHE A 101 14.14 -7.58 -11.57
C PHE A 101 13.22 -8.40 -10.64
N VAL A 102 11.96 -7.97 -10.46
CA VAL A 102 10.99 -8.65 -9.59
C VAL A 102 10.72 -10.07 -10.10
N ARG A 103 10.60 -10.26 -11.41
CA ARG A 103 10.41 -11.59 -12.02
C ARG A 103 11.59 -12.50 -11.71
N GLY A 104 12.82 -12.08 -11.97
CA GLY A 104 14.01 -12.88 -11.65
C GLY A 104 14.17 -13.18 -10.17
N ALA A 105 13.81 -12.23 -9.29
CA ALA A 105 13.82 -12.46 -7.85
C ALA A 105 12.76 -13.50 -7.42
N ILE A 106 11.56 -13.43 -8.01
CA ILE A 106 10.48 -14.40 -7.75
C ILE A 106 10.89 -15.82 -8.19
N GLU A 107 11.46 -15.97 -9.38
CA GLU A 107 11.93 -17.26 -9.89
C GLU A 107 13.00 -17.85 -8.96
N ARG A 108 14.02 -17.06 -8.63
CA ARG A 108 15.08 -17.48 -7.71
C ARG A 108 14.56 -17.91 -6.34
N LEU A 109 13.59 -17.16 -5.80
CA LEU A 109 12.99 -17.49 -4.51
C LEU A 109 12.14 -18.76 -4.59
N ARG A 110 11.36 -18.93 -5.66
CA ARG A 110 10.56 -20.14 -5.88
C ARG A 110 11.41 -21.39 -5.97
N ASP A 111 12.55 -21.33 -6.64
CA ASP A 111 13.47 -22.45 -6.76
C ASP A 111 14.10 -22.81 -5.40
N ALA A 112 14.47 -21.80 -4.61
CA ALA A 112 14.98 -22.02 -3.27
C ALA A 112 13.94 -22.60 -2.32
N LEU A 113 12.68 -22.14 -2.39
CA LEU A 113 11.57 -22.67 -1.59
C LEU A 113 11.26 -24.12 -1.93
N ARG A 114 11.31 -24.47 -3.23
CA ARG A 114 11.15 -25.88 -3.67
C ARG A 114 12.27 -26.78 -3.15
N ALA A 115 13.51 -26.30 -3.18
CA ALA A 115 14.65 -27.06 -2.67
C ALA A 115 14.51 -27.39 -1.18
N GLU A 116 13.94 -26.47 -0.40
CA GLU A 116 13.66 -26.65 1.03
C GLU A 116 12.30 -27.34 1.32
N GLY A 117 11.55 -27.73 0.30
CA GLY A 117 10.24 -28.38 0.46
C GLY A 117 9.15 -27.48 1.03
N ILE A 118 9.30 -26.15 0.95
CA ILE A 118 8.34 -25.18 1.47
C ILE A 118 7.31 -24.86 0.39
N ALA A 119 6.03 -25.15 0.66
CA ALA A 119 4.91 -24.76 -0.18
C ALA A 119 4.60 -23.27 0.02
N ALA A 120 4.70 -22.47 -1.04
CA ALA A 120 4.46 -21.04 -0.95
C ALA A 120 3.99 -20.43 -2.28
N GLU A 121 3.12 -19.44 -2.19
CA GLU A 121 2.76 -18.58 -3.31
C GLU A 121 3.63 -17.30 -3.29
N VAL A 122 4.40 -17.08 -4.36
CA VAL A 122 5.27 -15.91 -4.49
C VAL A 122 4.74 -15.01 -5.60
N SER A 123 4.47 -13.76 -5.28
CA SER A 123 3.94 -12.75 -6.21
C SER A 123 4.62 -11.39 -6.05
N GLY A 124 4.69 -10.61 -7.14
CA GLY A 124 5.14 -9.23 -7.09
C GLY A 124 4.11 -8.35 -6.37
N ARG A 125 4.56 -7.45 -5.53
CA ARG A 125 3.70 -6.48 -4.84
C ARG A 125 3.87 -5.11 -5.48
N PRO A 126 2.81 -4.53 -6.07
CA PRO A 126 2.85 -3.16 -6.56
C PRO A 126 3.08 -2.19 -5.39
N LYS A 127 3.94 -1.19 -5.60
CA LYS A 127 4.15 -0.12 -4.64
C LYS A 127 3.17 1.01 -4.92
N HIS A 128 2.41 1.40 -3.92
CA HIS A 128 1.41 2.46 -4.01
C HIS A 128 2.06 3.85 -4.01
N ILE A 129 1.54 4.75 -4.83
CA ILE A 129 2.12 6.08 -5.07
C ILE A 129 2.14 6.91 -3.79
N HIS A 130 1.04 6.92 -3.04
CA HIS A 130 0.99 7.62 -1.75
C HIS A 130 2.01 7.06 -0.74
N SER A 131 2.26 5.75 -0.73
CA SER A 131 3.26 5.15 0.15
C SER A 131 4.69 5.61 -0.20
N ILE A 132 4.98 5.80 -1.50
CA ILE A 132 6.25 6.36 -1.96
C ILE A 132 6.38 7.81 -1.53
N TYR A 133 5.36 8.62 -1.79
CA TYR A 133 5.31 10.03 -1.39
C TYR A 133 5.49 10.20 0.12
N SER A 134 4.77 9.43 0.92
CA SER A 134 4.87 9.45 2.38
C SER A 134 6.30 9.16 2.86
N LYS A 135 6.98 8.20 2.23
CA LYS A 135 8.36 7.86 2.54
C LYS A 135 9.33 8.99 2.13
N MET A 136 9.18 9.54 0.92
CA MET A 136 9.96 10.68 0.46
C MET A 136 9.84 11.85 1.44
N ARG A 137 8.63 12.20 1.84
CA ARG A 137 8.36 13.28 2.77
C ARG A 137 8.91 13.03 4.18
N THR A 138 8.71 11.83 4.73
CA THR A 138 9.13 11.51 6.10
C THR A 138 10.65 11.43 6.25
N LYS A 139 11.35 10.95 5.22
CA LYS A 139 12.80 10.78 5.22
C LYS A 139 13.56 11.92 4.51
N GLY A 140 12.86 12.88 3.90
CA GLY A 140 13.47 13.96 3.12
C GLY A 140 14.18 13.49 1.85
N LEU A 141 13.71 12.38 1.24
CA LEU A 141 14.36 11.73 0.09
C LEU A 141 13.74 12.19 -1.23
N GLY A 142 14.57 12.28 -2.26
CA GLY A 142 14.10 12.35 -3.64
C GLY A 142 13.59 10.97 -4.13
N PHE A 143 12.80 10.96 -5.21
CA PHE A 143 12.28 9.69 -5.76
C PHE A 143 13.38 8.69 -6.11
N ALA A 144 14.51 9.16 -6.65
CA ALA A 144 15.64 8.31 -7.03
C ALA A 144 16.30 7.60 -5.83
N GLU A 145 16.17 8.16 -4.64
CA GLU A 145 16.74 7.67 -3.39
C GLU A 145 15.83 6.65 -2.69
N VAL A 146 14.57 6.51 -3.16
CA VAL A 146 13.63 5.50 -2.62
C VAL A 146 14.02 4.11 -3.12
N GLN A 147 14.69 3.34 -2.29
CA GLN A 147 15.23 2.02 -2.65
C GLN A 147 14.18 0.91 -2.69
N ASP A 148 13.11 0.99 -1.90
CA ASP A 148 12.11 -0.07 -1.76
C ASP A 148 10.94 0.00 -2.77
N LEU A 149 11.25 0.39 -4.01
CA LEU A 149 10.27 0.38 -5.12
C LEU A 149 9.96 -1.03 -5.65
N ARG A 150 10.77 -2.00 -5.26
CA ARG A 150 10.69 -3.41 -5.66
C ARG A 150 10.28 -4.23 -4.45
N ALA A 151 9.16 -4.93 -4.53
CA ALA A 151 8.67 -5.75 -3.45
C ALA A 151 7.97 -7.01 -3.98
N PHE A 152 8.04 -8.08 -3.21
CA PHE A 152 7.28 -9.30 -3.43
C PHE A 152 6.60 -9.75 -2.14
N ARG A 153 5.61 -10.58 -2.28
CA ARG A 153 4.86 -11.20 -1.20
C ARG A 153 5.00 -12.70 -1.31
N VAL A 154 5.25 -13.33 -0.17
CA VAL A 154 5.24 -14.79 -0.04
C VAL A 154 4.10 -15.15 0.90
N LEU A 155 3.20 -16.01 0.44
CA LEU A 155 2.12 -16.58 1.25
C LEU A 155 2.47 -18.03 1.53
N VAL A 156 2.36 -18.43 2.78
CA VAL A 156 2.63 -19.76 3.29
C VAL A 156 1.48 -20.20 4.19
N ASP A 157 1.37 -21.50 4.46
CA ASP A 157 0.23 -22.09 5.18
C ASP A 157 0.34 -21.85 6.70
N ASP A 158 1.57 -21.77 7.25
CA ASP A 158 1.75 -21.60 8.69
C ASP A 158 2.84 -20.57 9.06
N VAL A 159 2.85 -20.20 10.36
CA VAL A 159 3.78 -19.22 10.92
C VAL A 159 5.22 -19.72 10.93
N LYS A 160 5.44 -21.03 11.08
CA LYS A 160 6.78 -21.63 11.08
C LYS A 160 7.44 -21.41 9.72
N ASP A 161 6.68 -21.63 8.66
CA ASP A 161 7.15 -21.43 7.28
C ASP A 161 7.41 -19.95 6.98
N CYS A 162 6.68 -19.01 7.59
CA CYS A 162 7.03 -17.57 7.50
C CYS A 162 8.47 -17.30 7.97
N TYR A 163 8.89 -17.87 9.09
CA TYR A 163 10.25 -17.70 9.60
C TYR A 163 11.29 -18.44 8.77
N ALA A 164 10.97 -19.63 8.26
CA ALA A 164 11.83 -20.38 7.36
C ALA A 164 12.09 -19.58 6.06
N VAL A 165 11.02 -19.05 5.45
CA VAL A 165 11.12 -18.16 4.28
C VAL A 165 11.95 -16.93 4.56
N LEU A 166 11.76 -16.27 5.71
CA LEU A 166 12.56 -15.10 6.09
C LEU A 166 14.05 -15.43 6.17
N GLY A 167 14.41 -16.56 6.78
CA GLY A 167 15.79 -17.05 6.85
C GLY A 167 16.38 -17.29 5.45
N LEU A 168 15.61 -17.94 4.57
CA LEU A 168 16.01 -18.21 3.20
C LEU A 168 16.22 -16.92 2.38
N VAL A 169 15.31 -15.95 2.53
CA VAL A 169 15.45 -14.63 1.89
C VAL A 169 16.73 -13.94 2.32
N HIS A 170 17.09 -13.98 3.61
CA HIS A 170 18.33 -13.39 4.12
C HIS A 170 19.59 -14.11 3.63
N GLN A 171 19.51 -15.41 3.34
CA GLN A 171 20.62 -16.16 2.71
C GLN A 171 20.82 -15.76 1.24
N ILE A 172 19.71 -15.56 0.50
CA ILE A 172 19.75 -15.20 -0.91
C ILE A 172 20.16 -13.73 -1.10
N TRP A 173 19.63 -12.84 -0.26
CA TRP A 173 19.86 -11.40 -0.28
C TRP A 173 20.20 -10.90 1.13
N PRO A 174 21.47 -10.61 1.38
CA PRO A 174 21.88 -10.02 2.67
C PRO A 174 21.09 -8.74 2.95
N PRO A 175 20.63 -8.53 4.19
CA PRO A 175 19.91 -7.31 4.55
C PRO A 175 20.81 -6.08 4.36
N VAL A 176 20.23 -5.01 3.83
CA VAL A 176 20.91 -3.72 3.76
C VAL A 176 21.10 -3.22 5.19
N PRO A 177 22.30 -2.76 5.58
CA PRO A 177 22.50 -2.15 6.90
C PRO A 177 21.47 -1.04 7.13
N ARG A 178 20.96 -0.92 8.35
CA ARG A 178 19.98 0.12 8.69
C ARG A 178 20.58 1.50 8.43
N GLU A 179 19.91 2.27 7.58
CA GLU A 179 20.02 3.71 7.55
C GLU A 179 19.43 4.34 8.82
#